data_d122dbe5137780554ecc847add74d374
#
_entry.id   d122dbe5137780554ecc847add74d374
#
_cell.length_a   1.000
_cell.length_b   1.000
_cell.length_c   1.000
_cell.angle_alpha   90.00
_cell.angle_beta   90.00
_cell.angle_gamma   90.00
#
_symmetry.space_group_name_H-M   'P 1'
#
loop_
_entity.id
_entity.type
_entity.pdbx_description
1 polymer ?
#
loop_
_entity_poly.entity_id
_entity_poly.type
_entity_poly.pdbx_seq_one_letter_code
_entity_poly.pdbx_strand_id
1 'polypeptide(L)'
;MKTSKCYHCEGAATGRRDFLRVGALSFLGLSLSEYLQLSSLAASQAGAGPGKAQACILLWLEGGISHVDSWDVKGDSGFKPISTSVPGIQISEIFPKVSRHMDKLSIIRSVTTKERNHPQGTIETLTGHRPTPAMRFPRFGSIVSKELGARKNMPPCVA
;
A
#
# COMPACT_ATOMS: atom_id res chain seq x y z
N MET A 1 -27.01 -15.18 -13.87
CA MET A 1 -26.34 -14.18 -13.01
C MET A 1 -25.58 -14.93 -11.93
N LYS A 2 -24.27 -15.16 -12.09
CA LYS A 2 -23.45 -15.89 -11.11
C LYS A 2 -22.77 -14.85 -10.22
N THR A 3 -23.14 -14.81 -8.94
CA THR A 3 -22.50 -14.00 -7.90
C THR A 3 -21.10 -14.51 -7.66
N SER A 4 -20.09 -13.71 -7.98
CA SER A 4 -18.70 -13.99 -7.64
C SER A 4 -18.51 -13.82 -6.13
N LYS A 5 -18.31 -14.93 -5.42
CA LYS A 5 -17.87 -14.91 -4.02
C LYS A 5 -16.45 -14.38 -3.94
N CYS A 6 -16.24 -13.30 -3.19
CA CYS A 6 -14.92 -12.83 -2.83
C CYS A 6 -14.21 -13.87 -1.94
N TYR A 7 -13.09 -14.41 -2.41
CA TYR A 7 -12.29 -15.44 -1.73
C TYR A 7 -11.41 -14.91 -0.58
N HIS A 8 -11.65 -13.72 -0.07
CA HIS A 8 -10.79 -13.14 0.97
C HIS A 8 -11.55 -12.47 2.12
N CYS A 9 -12.73 -13.00 2.45
CA CYS A 9 -13.41 -12.64 3.71
C CYS A 9 -13.27 -13.77 4.74
N GLU A 10 -12.08 -14.36 4.89
CA GLU A 10 -11.81 -15.19 6.06
C GLU A 10 -11.27 -14.29 7.18
N GLY A 11 -12.20 -14.00 8.10
CA GLY A 11 -11.98 -13.83 9.52
C GLY A 11 -10.78 -12.97 9.93
N ALA A 12 -10.94 -11.65 9.94
CA ALA A 12 -10.22 -10.87 10.95
C ALA A 12 -10.62 -11.48 12.31
N ALA A 13 -9.73 -12.28 12.90
CA ALA A 13 -9.91 -12.80 14.25
C ALA A 13 -10.06 -11.58 15.17
N THR A 14 -11.30 -11.28 15.54
CA THR A 14 -11.63 -10.23 16.50
C THR A 14 -10.91 -10.57 17.80
N GLY A 15 -9.89 -9.78 18.11
CA GLY A 15 -9.14 -9.92 19.34
C GLY A 15 -10.05 -9.72 20.57
N ARG A 16 -9.71 -10.31 21.71
CA ARG A 16 -10.46 -10.12 22.97
C ARG A 16 -10.68 -8.63 23.31
N ARG A 17 -9.78 -7.75 22.90
CA ARG A 17 -9.90 -6.30 23.06
C ARG A 17 -10.98 -5.68 22.17
N ASP A 18 -11.16 -6.19 20.97
CA ASP A 18 -12.18 -5.70 20.04
C ASP A 18 -13.56 -6.17 20.47
N PHE A 19 -13.65 -7.38 21.05
CA PHE A 19 -14.87 -7.88 21.70
C PHE A 19 -15.28 -7.01 22.90
N LEU A 20 -14.32 -6.60 23.74
CA LEU A 20 -14.59 -5.70 24.87
C LEU A 20 -15.00 -4.30 24.43
N ARG A 21 -14.43 -3.78 23.32
CA ARG A 21 -14.82 -2.49 22.74
C ARG A 21 -16.26 -2.54 22.22
N VAL A 22 -16.64 -3.61 21.55
CA VAL A 22 -18.02 -3.82 21.06
C VAL A 22 -18.98 -3.95 22.23
N GLY A 23 -18.61 -4.65 23.30
CA GLY A 23 -19.40 -4.75 24.53
C GLY A 23 -19.60 -3.40 25.24
N ALA A 24 -18.57 -2.54 25.26
CA ALA A 24 -18.67 -1.20 25.83
C ALA A 24 -19.57 -0.26 25.01
N LEU A 25 -19.60 -0.41 23.67
CA LEU A 25 -20.48 0.36 22.81
C LEU A 25 -21.97 0.00 22.96
N SER A 26 -22.28 -1.26 23.27
CA SER A 26 -23.66 -1.69 23.56
C SER A 26 -24.21 -1.03 24.84
N PHE A 27 -23.33 -0.72 25.80
CA PHE A 27 -23.72 0.01 27.02
C PHE A 27 -24.11 1.48 26.74
N LEU A 28 -23.65 2.05 25.63
CA LEU A 28 -23.98 3.40 25.15
C LEU A 28 -25.18 3.40 24.18
N GLY A 29 -25.89 2.28 24.00
CA GLY A 29 -27.07 2.18 23.14
C GLY A 29 -26.78 2.05 21.66
N LEU A 30 -25.52 1.87 21.26
CA LEU A 30 -25.15 1.64 19.85
C LEU A 30 -25.05 0.14 19.57
N SER A 31 -25.83 -0.33 18.61
CA SER A 31 -25.71 -1.70 18.12
C SER A 31 -24.46 -1.90 17.26
N LEU A 32 -23.98 -3.14 17.16
CA LEU A 32 -22.85 -3.47 16.28
C LEU A 32 -23.10 -3.06 14.84
N SER A 33 -24.33 -3.19 14.37
CA SER A 33 -24.75 -2.78 13.02
C SER A 33 -24.62 -1.28 12.81
N GLU A 34 -25.00 -0.46 13.79
CA GLU A 34 -24.85 0.99 13.73
C GLU A 34 -23.39 1.42 13.80
N TYR A 35 -22.58 0.75 14.63
CA TYR A 35 -21.14 0.99 14.66
C TYR A 35 -20.49 0.67 13.31
N LEU A 36 -20.83 -0.45 12.68
CA LEU A 36 -20.28 -0.83 11.37
C LEU A 36 -20.74 0.14 10.27
N GLN A 37 -21.99 0.61 10.32
CA GLN A 37 -22.50 1.64 9.41
C GLN A 37 -21.77 2.97 9.62
N LEU A 38 -21.61 3.42 10.86
CA LEU A 38 -20.87 4.64 11.18
C LEU A 38 -19.40 4.54 10.81
N SER A 39 -18.78 3.39 11.01
CA SER A 39 -17.37 3.18 10.61
C SER A 39 -17.21 3.16 9.09
N SER A 40 -18.16 2.61 8.35
CA SER A 40 -18.17 2.65 6.88
C SER A 40 -18.43 4.06 6.34
N LEU A 41 -19.31 4.83 6.97
CA LEU A 41 -19.57 6.23 6.64
C LEU A 41 -18.36 7.11 6.98
N ALA A 42 -17.72 6.90 8.13
CA ALA A 42 -16.51 7.61 8.50
C ALA A 42 -15.35 7.30 7.55
N ALA A 43 -15.19 6.05 7.12
CA ALA A 43 -14.22 5.66 6.11
C ALA A 43 -14.53 6.29 4.75
N SER A 44 -15.78 6.44 4.38
CA SER A 44 -16.20 7.12 3.15
C SER A 44 -16.05 8.65 3.22
N GLN A 45 -16.19 9.25 4.40
CA GLN A 45 -15.98 10.68 4.62
C GLN A 45 -14.51 11.05 4.83
N ALA A 46 -13.69 10.13 5.32
CA ALA A 46 -12.27 10.35 5.56
C ALA A 46 -11.40 10.45 4.28
N GLY A 47 -12.01 10.79 3.16
CA GLY A 47 -11.28 11.16 1.94
C GLY A 47 -11.34 10.18 0.79
N ALA A 48 -12.23 9.21 0.83
CA ALA A 48 -12.54 8.40 -0.36
C ALA A 48 -13.66 9.03 -1.21
N GLY A 49 -13.53 10.30 -1.53
CA GLY A 49 -14.12 10.78 -2.78
C GLY A 49 -13.47 10.01 -3.93
N PRO A 50 -14.16 9.82 -5.07
CA PRO A 50 -13.57 9.16 -6.23
C PRO A 50 -12.19 9.78 -6.46
N GLY A 51 -11.14 8.97 -6.33
CA GLY A 51 -9.77 9.45 -6.36
C GLY A 51 -9.55 10.30 -7.61
N LYS A 52 -9.04 11.50 -7.44
CA LYS A 52 -8.78 12.43 -8.56
C LYS A 52 -7.69 11.89 -9.49
N ALA A 53 -6.95 10.88 -9.06
CA ALA A 53 -5.91 10.23 -9.85
C ALA A 53 -6.52 9.48 -11.03
N GLN A 54 -6.09 9.84 -12.22
CA GLN A 54 -6.58 9.25 -13.48
C GLN A 54 -5.58 8.27 -14.09
N ALA A 55 -4.35 8.28 -13.64
CA ALA A 55 -3.28 7.43 -14.11
C ALA A 55 -2.30 7.15 -12.96
N CYS A 56 -1.63 6.01 -13.03
CA CYS A 56 -0.57 5.62 -12.11
C CYS A 56 0.65 5.21 -12.93
N ILE A 57 1.81 5.73 -12.54
CA ILE A 57 3.10 5.35 -13.11
C ILE A 57 3.85 4.58 -12.02
N LEU A 58 4.13 3.31 -12.26
CA LEU A 58 4.99 2.50 -11.41
C LEU A 58 6.43 2.59 -11.91
N LEU A 59 7.29 3.26 -11.14
CA LEU A 59 8.73 3.26 -11.40
C LEU A 59 9.35 2.11 -10.60
N TRP A 60 9.59 1.01 -11.29
CA TRP A 60 10.20 -0.17 -10.70
C TRP A 60 11.73 -0.12 -10.88
N LEU A 61 12.45 -0.18 -9.77
CA LEU A 61 13.91 -0.27 -9.75
C LEU A 61 14.31 -1.73 -9.50
N GLU A 62 14.63 -2.45 -10.56
CA GLU A 62 15.03 -3.85 -10.46
C GLU A 62 16.33 -3.99 -9.67
N GLY A 63 16.38 -4.98 -8.77
CA GLY A 63 17.50 -5.16 -7.86
C GLY A 63 17.48 -4.23 -6.64
N GLY A 64 16.65 -3.18 -6.67
CA GLY A 64 16.52 -2.20 -5.60
C GLY A 64 17.75 -1.29 -5.43
N ILE A 65 17.50 -0.13 -4.87
CA ILE A 65 18.57 0.73 -4.33
C ILE A 65 18.72 0.45 -2.84
N SER A 66 19.92 0.64 -2.31
CA SER A 66 20.15 0.55 -0.87
C SER A 66 19.24 1.52 -0.13
N HIS A 67 18.38 1.02 0.74
CA HIS A 67 17.46 1.87 1.50
C HIS A 67 18.20 2.78 2.49
N VAL A 68 19.30 2.29 3.08
CA VAL A 68 20.13 3.07 4.02
C VAL A 68 20.90 4.20 3.32
N ASP A 69 21.17 4.06 2.03
CA ASP A 69 21.85 5.09 1.22
C ASP A 69 20.86 6.02 0.50
N SER A 70 19.57 5.77 0.60
CA SER A 70 18.55 6.52 -0.14
C SER A 70 17.46 7.11 0.74
N TRP A 71 16.45 6.32 1.08
CA TRP A 71 15.23 6.80 1.75
C TRP A 71 15.28 6.75 3.28
N ASP A 72 16.18 5.95 3.85
CA ASP A 72 16.30 5.69 5.28
C ASP A 72 17.75 5.77 5.72
N VAL A 73 18.35 6.95 5.57
CA VAL A 73 19.77 7.17 5.85
C VAL A 73 20.08 6.89 7.32
N LYS A 74 21.03 5.99 7.56
CA LYS A 74 21.50 5.57 8.88
C LYS A 74 23.02 5.82 9.00
N GLY A 75 23.53 5.69 10.22
CA GLY A 75 24.90 6.05 10.54
C GLY A 75 26.00 5.28 9.80
N ASP A 76 25.66 4.16 9.17
CA ASP A 76 26.54 3.34 8.33
C ASP A 76 26.43 3.64 6.82
N SER A 77 25.62 4.63 6.44
CA SER A 77 25.51 5.10 5.06
C SER A 77 26.76 5.85 4.62
N GLY A 78 27.14 5.66 3.37
CA GLY A 78 28.17 6.45 2.70
C GLY A 78 27.75 7.88 2.33
N PHE A 79 26.47 8.22 2.51
CA PHE A 79 25.88 9.51 2.14
C PHE A 79 25.31 10.24 3.34
N LYS A 80 25.24 11.57 3.25
CA LYS A 80 24.73 12.42 4.33
C LYS A 80 23.22 12.57 4.23
N PRO A 81 22.51 12.60 5.37
CA PRO A 81 21.11 12.95 5.39
C PRO A 81 20.90 14.45 5.12
N ILE A 82 19.94 14.80 4.28
CA ILE A 82 19.50 16.16 4.03
C ILE A 82 18.08 16.38 4.53
N SER A 83 17.79 17.59 4.98
CA SER A 83 16.44 17.99 5.36
C SER A 83 15.53 18.08 4.14
N THR A 84 14.25 17.82 4.35
CA THR A 84 13.23 17.90 3.29
C THR A 84 12.29 19.08 3.52
N SER A 85 11.33 19.28 2.59
CA SER A 85 10.26 20.28 2.75
C SER A 85 9.34 19.97 3.95
N VAL A 86 9.38 18.75 4.49
CA VAL A 86 8.60 18.36 5.65
C VAL A 86 9.50 18.24 6.88
N PRO A 87 9.26 19.01 7.95
CA PRO A 87 10.06 18.94 9.17
C PRO A 87 10.12 17.51 9.76
N GLY A 88 11.29 17.11 10.22
CA GLY A 88 11.51 15.80 10.83
C GLY A 88 11.72 14.64 9.85
N ILE A 89 11.55 14.85 8.54
CA ILE A 89 11.84 13.85 7.51
C ILE A 89 13.16 14.20 6.84
N GLN A 90 14.07 13.23 6.84
CA GLN A 90 15.36 13.33 6.16
C GLN A 90 15.49 12.19 5.15
N ILE A 91 16.18 12.46 4.05
CA ILE A 91 16.54 11.50 3.01
C ILE A 91 18.00 11.73 2.60
N SER A 92 18.55 10.86 1.76
CA SER A 92 19.92 10.97 1.29
C SER A 92 20.16 12.21 0.41
N GLU A 93 21.34 12.76 0.51
CA GLU A 93 21.82 13.87 -0.33
C GLU A 93 21.84 13.57 -1.84
N ILE A 94 21.71 12.31 -2.24
CA ILE A 94 21.57 11.92 -3.64
C ILE A 94 20.25 12.35 -4.27
N PHE A 95 19.24 12.73 -3.43
CA PHE A 95 17.92 13.15 -3.88
C PHE A 95 17.60 14.63 -3.60
N PRO A 96 18.43 15.60 -4.00
CA PRO A 96 18.24 17.01 -3.63
C PRO A 96 17.00 17.64 -4.27
N LYS A 97 16.55 17.10 -5.41
CA LYS A 97 15.32 17.57 -6.07
C LYS A 97 14.07 16.98 -5.40
N VAL A 98 14.13 15.72 -5.02
CA VAL A 98 13.01 15.00 -4.38
C VAL A 98 12.74 15.57 -2.98
N SER A 99 13.78 15.94 -2.24
CA SER A 99 13.65 16.53 -0.90
C SER A 99 12.74 17.76 -0.86
N ARG A 100 12.68 18.52 -1.95
CA ARG A 100 11.83 19.73 -2.07
C ARG A 100 10.35 19.43 -2.27
N HIS A 101 10.00 18.19 -2.63
CA HIS A 101 8.64 17.75 -2.93
C HIS A 101 8.13 16.69 -1.94
N MET A 102 8.75 16.61 -0.77
CA MET A 102 8.42 15.59 0.24
C MET A 102 6.99 15.76 0.77
N ASP A 103 6.43 16.95 0.71
CA ASP A 103 5.02 17.25 1.03
C ASP A 103 4.01 16.47 0.15
N LYS A 104 4.46 15.95 -1.00
CA LYS A 104 3.65 15.17 -1.97
C LYS A 104 3.98 13.69 -1.96
N LEU A 105 4.87 13.24 -1.11
CA LEU A 105 5.39 11.88 -1.09
C LEU A 105 5.09 11.18 0.23
N SER A 106 4.86 9.89 0.16
CA SER A 106 4.81 9.00 1.33
C SER A 106 5.93 7.98 1.23
N ILE A 107 6.72 7.86 2.28
CA ILE A 107 7.81 6.88 2.38
C ILE A 107 7.39 5.77 3.31
N ILE A 108 7.40 4.53 2.83
CA ILE A 108 7.15 3.35 3.64
C ILE A 108 8.50 2.65 3.88
N ARG A 109 9.07 2.83 5.07
CA ARG A 109 10.38 2.27 5.45
C ARG A 109 10.31 0.88 6.05
N SER A 110 9.12 0.39 6.35
CA SER A 110 8.88 -0.89 7.05
C SER A 110 8.57 -2.05 6.11
N VAL A 111 8.68 -1.86 4.79
CA VAL A 111 8.45 -2.94 3.82
C VAL A 111 9.56 -3.97 3.95
N THR A 112 9.19 -5.21 4.17
CA THR A 112 10.10 -6.36 4.25
C THR A 112 9.62 -7.49 3.35
N THR A 113 10.55 -8.25 2.81
CA THR A 113 10.29 -9.50 2.09
C THR A 113 11.07 -10.64 2.73
N LYS A 114 10.58 -11.86 2.62
CA LYS A 114 11.29 -13.06 3.05
C LYS A 114 12.15 -13.65 1.94
N GLU A 115 11.99 -13.15 0.71
CA GLU A 115 12.77 -13.59 -0.44
C GLU A 115 14.13 -12.88 -0.49
N ARG A 116 15.18 -13.67 -0.71
CA ARG A 116 16.56 -13.16 -0.83
C ARG A 116 17.02 -13.07 -2.28
N ASN A 117 16.29 -13.67 -3.18
CA ASN A 117 16.60 -13.70 -4.62
C ASN A 117 15.81 -12.59 -5.32
N HIS A 118 16.46 -11.76 -6.14
CA HIS A 118 15.86 -10.62 -6.82
C HIS A 118 14.63 -10.99 -7.67
N PRO A 119 14.65 -11.99 -8.56
CA PRO A 119 13.46 -12.36 -9.34
C PRO A 119 12.27 -12.76 -8.47
N GLN A 120 12.51 -13.50 -7.40
CA GLN A 120 11.45 -13.96 -6.50
C GLN A 120 10.93 -12.82 -5.62
N GLY A 121 11.82 -11.96 -5.12
CA GLY A 121 11.46 -10.75 -4.40
C GLY A 121 10.64 -9.79 -5.25
N THR A 122 10.98 -9.63 -6.52
CA THR A 122 10.20 -8.85 -7.50
C THR A 122 8.79 -9.40 -7.66
N ILE A 123 8.64 -10.72 -7.80
CA ILE A 123 7.32 -11.35 -7.88
C ILE A 123 6.53 -11.10 -6.59
N GLU A 124 7.12 -11.35 -5.41
CA GLU A 124 6.45 -11.13 -4.12
C GLU A 124 6.01 -9.68 -3.97
N THR A 125 6.85 -8.73 -4.30
CA THR A 125 6.54 -7.30 -4.15
C THR A 125 5.46 -6.83 -5.12
N LEU A 126 5.48 -7.29 -6.38
CA LEU A 126 4.52 -6.88 -7.40
C LEU A 126 3.18 -7.63 -7.35
N THR A 127 3.12 -8.76 -6.65
CA THR A 127 1.90 -9.59 -6.56
C THR A 127 1.34 -9.66 -5.13
N GLY A 128 2.13 -9.32 -4.11
CA GLY A 128 1.79 -9.53 -2.71
C GLY A 128 1.86 -11.00 -2.25
N HIS A 129 2.32 -11.90 -3.12
CA HIS A 129 2.36 -13.34 -2.87
C HIS A 129 3.73 -13.93 -3.19
N ARG A 130 4.16 -14.87 -2.38
CA ARG A 130 5.36 -15.65 -2.67
C ARG A 130 5.18 -16.46 -3.96
N PRO A 131 6.22 -16.54 -4.79
CA PRO A 131 6.17 -17.37 -5.97
C PRO A 131 6.01 -18.85 -5.58
N THR A 132 5.07 -19.53 -6.22
CA THR A 132 4.85 -20.96 -6.07
C THR A 132 4.79 -21.62 -7.44
N PRO A 133 5.26 -22.87 -7.58
CA PRO A 133 5.12 -23.61 -8.85
C PRO A 133 3.66 -23.86 -9.23
N ALA A 134 2.78 -23.93 -8.23
CA ALA A 134 1.39 -24.33 -8.42
C ALA A 134 0.50 -23.22 -8.98
N MET A 135 0.87 -21.94 -8.78
CA MET A 135 -0.01 -20.82 -9.14
C MET A 135 0.80 -19.58 -9.52
N ARG A 136 0.35 -18.91 -10.59
CA ARG A 136 0.85 -17.57 -10.96
C ARG A 136 -0.13 -16.52 -10.52
N PHE A 137 0.33 -15.61 -9.67
CA PHE A 137 -0.46 -14.48 -9.21
C PHE A 137 -0.36 -13.31 -10.20
N PRO A 138 -1.46 -12.59 -10.45
CA PRO A 138 -1.44 -11.41 -11.30
C PRO A 138 -0.64 -10.29 -10.64
N ARG A 139 0.13 -9.56 -11.43
CA ARG A 139 0.81 -8.34 -10.97
C ARG A 139 -0.21 -7.22 -10.75
N PHE A 140 0.15 -6.23 -9.94
CA PHE A 140 -0.69 -5.07 -9.63
C PHE A 140 -1.32 -4.42 -10.87
N GLY A 141 -0.55 -4.16 -11.93
CA GLY A 141 -1.07 -3.56 -13.16
C GLY A 141 -2.16 -4.40 -13.83
N SER A 142 -2.04 -5.75 -13.80
CA SER A 142 -3.06 -6.63 -14.35
C SER A 142 -4.36 -6.59 -13.54
N ILE A 143 -4.26 -6.45 -12.22
CA ILE A 143 -5.43 -6.32 -11.34
C ILE A 143 -6.14 -5.00 -11.64
N VAL A 144 -5.40 -3.90 -11.67
CA VAL A 144 -5.94 -2.57 -12.01
C VAL A 144 -6.60 -2.57 -13.39
N SER A 145 -5.96 -3.18 -14.38
CA SER A 145 -6.51 -3.33 -15.73
C SER A 145 -7.84 -4.07 -15.77
N LYS A 146 -7.94 -5.13 -14.97
CA LYS A 146 -9.15 -5.94 -14.90
C LYS A 146 -10.29 -5.21 -14.20
N GLU A 147 -10.02 -4.52 -13.09
CA GLU A 147 -11.04 -3.88 -12.26
C GLU A 147 -11.51 -2.53 -12.83
N LEU A 148 -10.60 -1.75 -13.42
CA LEU A 148 -10.91 -0.42 -13.96
C LEU A 148 -11.12 -0.39 -15.47
N GLY A 149 -10.72 -1.45 -16.18
CA GLY A 149 -10.85 -1.56 -17.63
C GLY A 149 -9.93 -0.63 -18.42
N ALA A 150 -10.08 -0.67 -19.73
CA ALA A 150 -9.36 0.20 -20.66
C ALA A 150 -10.00 1.58 -20.73
N ARG A 151 -9.19 2.62 -20.84
CA ARG A 151 -9.67 3.99 -20.99
C ARG A 151 -9.69 4.40 -22.47
N LYS A 152 -10.87 4.42 -23.08
CA LYS A 152 -11.06 4.71 -24.50
C LYS A 152 -10.11 3.88 -25.40
N ASN A 153 -9.24 4.52 -26.16
CA ASN A 153 -8.33 3.87 -27.10
C ASN A 153 -6.94 3.54 -26.53
N MET A 154 -6.77 3.55 -25.20
CA MET A 154 -5.50 3.23 -24.57
C MET A 154 -5.56 1.87 -23.90
N PRO A 155 -4.48 1.07 -23.99
CA PRO A 155 -4.40 -0.16 -23.21
C PRO A 155 -4.45 0.17 -21.72
N PRO A 156 -5.10 -0.67 -20.89
CA PRO A 156 -5.30 -0.38 -19.48
C PRO A 156 -4.01 -0.46 -18.65
N CYS A 157 -3.01 -1.18 -19.13
CA CYS A 157 -1.68 -1.28 -18.55
C CYS A 157 -0.66 -1.49 -19.67
N VAL A 158 0.47 -0.80 -19.59
CA VAL A 158 1.65 -0.98 -20.43
C VAL A 158 2.82 -1.31 -19.50
N ALA A 159 3.58 -2.36 -19.79
CA ALA A 159 4.76 -2.81 -19.05
C ALA A 159 5.98 -2.87 -19.97
#